data_4f45a7355a52fdbdf19ccbaf5aac87d0
#
_entry.id   4f45a7355a52fdbdf19ccbaf5aac87d0
#
_cell.length_a   1.000
_cell.length_b   1.000
_cell.length_c   1.000
_cell.angle_alpha   90.00
_cell.angle_beta   90.00
_cell.angle_gamma   90.00
#
_symmetry.space_group_name_H-M   'P 1'
#
loop_
_entity.id
_entity.type
_entity.pdbx_description
1 polymer ?
#
loop_
_entity_poly.entity_id
_entity_poly.type
_entity_poly.pdbx_seq_one_letter_code
_entity_poly.pdbx_strand_id
1 'polypeptide(L)'
;MTSEIVKTTLGPKGMDKMLVDDEGEKSAEALFEEAQQSLDEMEELVYQPDRSTDSFSINPDNLTSNIEKPEFEQMVEKAKEYIYEGDIFQVVLSQRFETDFSGDRFMLYRALRMVNPSPYLFFLDFDDFGLVGSSPEVLVRVQDETAQLLPIAGTRPRGKTPEEDLELEEDLKNDPKEIAEHVMLVDLGRNDLSRVCKPATVKPVREQVIERYSHVMHIVSDVKGELADNKTAVDALKHCFPAGTVSGAPKIRAMEIIDELEPTKRGPYAGAVGYFDFSGNMDTCIVIRTMLVTDSKVYIQAGAGIVADSDPEKEYVETQDKAGALVEALSVALSITD
;
A
#
# COMPACT_ATOMS: atom_id res chain seq x y z
N MET A 1 8.51 -19.47 -20.19
CA MET A 1 8.95 -19.04 -21.53
C MET A 1 8.65 -17.56 -21.78
N THR A 2 7.41 -17.11 -21.77
CA THR A 2 7.03 -15.70 -21.96
C THR A 2 7.67 -14.72 -20.97
N SER A 3 7.86 -15.10 -19.70
CA SER A 3 8.46 -14.22 -18.68
C SER A 3 9.94 -13.91 -18.93
N GLU A 4 10.70 -14.78 -19.57
CA GLU A 4 12.12 -14.55 -19.89
C GLU A 4 12.34 -13.69 -21.12
N ILE A 5 11.47 -13.82 -22.13
CA ILE A 5 11.50 -12.95 -23.31
C ILE A 5 11.13 -11.50 -22.93
N VAL A 6 10.09 -11.33 -22.10
CA VAL A 6 9.73 -10.01 -21.55
C VAL A 6 10.84 -9.41 -20.71
N LYS A 7 11.58 -10.22 -19.95
CA LYS A 7 12.78 -9.80 -19.19
C LYS A 7 13.84 -9.10 -20.01
N THR A 8 14.00 -9.47 -21.27
CA THR A 8 15.05 -8.93 -22.15
C THR A 8 14.60 -7.73 -22.98
N THR A 9 13.29 -7.50 -23.12
CA THR A 9 12.73 -6.44 -23.99
C THR A 9 12.19 -5.23 -23.24
N LEU A 10 11.80 -5.37 -21.96
CA LEU A 10 11.30 -4.28 -21.13
C LEU A 10 12.44 -3.65 -20.31
N GLY A 11 13.00 -2.57 -20.81
CA GLY A 11 13.98 -1.74 -20.09
C GLY A 11 14.81 -0.88 -21.02
N PRO A 12 15.36 0.24 -20.51
CA PRO A 12 16.17 1.16 -21.33
C PRO A 12 17.43 0.53 -21.96
N LYS A 13 17.86 -0.64 -21.48
CA LYS A 13 18.98 -1.42 -22.01
C LYS A 13 18.54 -2.73 -22.67
N GLY A 14 17.24 -2.93 -22.92
CA GLY A 14 16.73 -4.17 -23.52
C GLY A 14 17.29 -4.48 -24.90
N MET A 15 17.61 -3.46 -25.69
CA MET A 15 18.19 -3.61 -27.02
C MET A 15 19.65 -4.07 -27.02
N ASP A 16 20.37 -3.95 -25.90
CA ASP A 16 21.78 -4.35 -25.78
C ASP A 16 21.97 -5.77 -25.23
N LYS A 17 20.88 -6.48 -24.90
CA LYS A 17 20.94 -7.84 -24.37
C LYS A 17 20.78 -8.86 -25.48
N MET A 18 21.71 -9.79 -25.54
CA MET A 18 21.62 -10.93 -26.44
C MET A 18 20.53 -11.88 -25.92
N LEU A 19 19.56 -12.19 -26.78
CA LEU A 19 18.57 -13.24 -26.53
C LEU A 19 19.27 -14.59 -26.62
N VAL A 20 19.24 -15.35 -25.54
CA VAL A 20 19.73 -16.73 -25.48
C VAL A 20 18.63 -17.59 -24.85
N ASP A 21 18.49 -18.81 -25.36
CA ASP A 21 17.69 -19.82 -24.66
C ASP A 21 18.53 -20.45 -23.53
N ASP A 22 17.86 -21.10 -22.60
CA ASP A 22 18.54 -21.71 -21.43
C ASP A 22 19.49 -22.85 -21.82
N GLU A 23 19.30 -23.44 -23.01
CA GLU A 23 20.10 -24.57 -23.54
C GLU A 23 21.10 -24.13 -24.61
N GLY A 24 20.98 -22.89 -25.14
CA GLY A 24 21.89 -22.33 -26.15
C GLY A 24 21.79 -23.00 -27.53
N GLU A 25 20.67 -23.70 -27.81
CA GLU A 25 20.48 -24.49 -29.03
C GLU A 25 19.88 -23.69 -30.21
N LYS A 26 19.22 -22.55 -29.93
CA LYS A 26 18.55 -21.74 -30.96
C LYS A 26 19.45 -20.63 -31.50
N SER A 27 19.32 -20.33 -32.78
CA SER A 27 19.99 -19.18 -33.37
C SER A 27 19.35 -17.85 -32.91
N ALA A 28 20.09 -16.76 -32.95
CA ALA A 28 19.59 -15.44 -32.59
C ALA A 28 18.40 -15.02 -33.44
N GLU A 29 18.38 -15.40 -34.71
CA GLU A 29 17.25 -15.15 -35.62
C GLU A 29 15.98 -15.88 -35.18
N ALA A 30 16.08 -17.16 -34.80
CA ALA A 30 14.94 -17.96 -34.35
C ALA A 30 14.38 -17.40 -33.01
N LEU A 31 15.24 -16.96 -32.08
CA LEU A 31 14.82 -16.33 -30.83
C LEU A 31 14.16 -14.98 -31.08
N PHE A 32 14.63 -14.22 -32.07
CA PHE A 32 14.03 -12.95 -32.44
C PHE A 32 12.63 -13.13 -33.04
N GLU A 33 12.47 -14.12 -33.94
CA GLU A 33 11.16 -14.44 -34.55
C GLU A 33 10.15 -14.89 -33.46
N GLU A 34 10.56 -15.74 -32.51
CA GLU A 34 9.72 -16.16 -31.38
C GLU A 34 9.33 -14.97 -30.49
N ALA A 35 10.27 -14.07 -30.21
CA ALA A 35 10.01 -12.87 -29.44
C ALA A 35 9.03 -11.94 -30.17
N GLN A 36 9.19 -11.75 -31.47
CA GLN A 36 8.30 -10.95 -32.30
C GLN A 36 6.89 -11.53 -32.31
N GLN A 37 6.75 -12.84 -32.50
CA GLN A 37 5.44 -13.50 -32.46
C GLN A 37 4.77 -13.33 -31.09
N SER A 38 5.53 -13.48 -29.99
CA SER A 38 4.97 -13.28 -28.64
C SER A 38 4.53 -11.84 -28.38
N LEU A 39 5.24 -10.85 -28.95
CA LEU A 39 4.84 -9.44 -28.87
C LEU A 39 3.57 -9.18 -29.70
N ASP A 40 3.47 -9.74 -30.90
CA ASP A 40 2.29 -9.60 -31.74
C ASP A 40 1.05 -10.22 -31.08
N GLU A 41 1.19 -11.41 -30.44
CA GLU A 41 0.13 -12.05 -29.65
C GLU A 41 -0.28 -11.19 -28.44
N MET A 42 0.68 -10.56 -27.73
CA MET A 42 0.39 -9.62 -26.63
C MET A 42 -0.34 -8.37 -27.14
N GLU A 43 0.07 -7.83 -28.29
CA GLU A 43 -0.60 -6.68 -28.91
C GLU A 43 -2.05 -7.00 -29.28
N GLU A 44 -2.31 -8.17 -29.89
CA GLU A 44 -3.66 -8.62 -30.16
C GLU A 44 -4.52 -8.73 -28.90
N LEU A 45 -3.98 -9.28 -27.82
CA LEU A 45 -4.68 -9.37 -26.53
C LEU A 45 -5.03 -8.00 -25.94
N VAL A 46 -4.14 -7.01 -26.07
CA VAL A 46 -4.40 -5.64 -25.58
C VAL A 46 -5.54 -4.97 -26.35
N TYR A 47 -5.67 -5.24 -27.65
CA TYR A 47 -6.72 -4.64 -28.49
C TYR A 47 -8.01 -5.47 -28.55
N GLN A 48 -8.02 -6.71 -28.04
CA GLN A 48 -9.26 -7.46 -27.90
C GLN A 48 -10.11 -6.84 -26.78
N PRO A 49 -11.36 -6.42 -27.09
CA PRO A 49 -12.25 -5.95 -26.06
C PRO A 49 -12.62 -7.14 -25.16
N ASP A 50 -12.08 -7.16 -23.96
CA ASP A 50 -12.58 -8.07 -22.93
C ASP A 50 -14.01 -7.64 -22.58
N ARG A 51 -14.96 -8.44 -23.03
CA ARG A 51 -16.39 -8.30 -22.70
C ARG A 51 -16.71 -9.45 -21.78
N SER A 52 -16.26 -9.35 -20.51
CA SER A 52 -16.85 -10.20 -19.49
C SER A 52 -18.36 -9.97 -19.51
N THR A 53 -19.10 -11.03 -19.82
CA THR A 53 -20.58 -11.06 -19.77
C THR A 53 -21.06 -11.71 -18.47
N ASP A 54 -20.16 -11.90 -17.53
CA ASP A 54 -20.46 -12.56 -16.25
C ASP A 54 -21.39 -11.69 -15.41
N SER A 55 -22.38 -12.32 -14.81
CA SER A 55 -23.28 -11.65 -13.88
C SER A 55 -22.47 -11.13 -12.69
N PHE A 56 -22.50 -9.82 -12.48
CA PHE A 56 -21.87 -9.16 -11.34
C PHE A 56 -22.88 -8.93 -10.22
N SER A 57 -22.57 -9.34 -9.02
CA SER A 57 -23.42 -9.13 -7.85
C SER A 57 -22.58 -8.83 -6.62
N ILE A 58 -22.95 -7.77 -5.93
CA ILE A 58 -22.38 -7.36 -4.63
C ILE A 58 -23.45 -6.62 -3.84
N ASN A 59 -23.43 -6.71 -2.52
CA ASN A 59 -24.35 -5.97 -1.66
C ASN A 59 -23.59 -5.04 -0.70
N PRO A 60 -23.32 -3.78 -1.09
CA PRO A 60 -22.63 -2.82 -0.25
C PRO A 60 -23.35 -2.51 1.08
N ASP A 61 -24.69 -2.63 1.12
CA ASP A 61 -25.48 -2.35 2.31
C ASP A 61 -25.40 -3.48 3.37
N ASN A 62 -24.90 -4.66 2.99
CA ASN A 62 -24.74 -5.81 3.89
C ASN A 62 -23.27 -6.02 4.29
N LEU A 63 -22.54 -4.93 4.50
CA LEU A 63 -21.18 -4.97 4.97
C LEU A 63 -21.13 -5.27 6.46
N THR A 64 -20.47 -6.36 6.85
CA THR A 64 -20.34 -6.79 8.25
C THR A 64 -18.89 -6.68 8.72
N SER A 65 -18.68 -6.25 9.96
CA SER A 65 -17.35 -6.24 10.59
C SER A 65 -17.07 -7.55 11.30
N ASN A 66 -15.80 -7.95 11.35
CA ASN A 66 -15.33 -9.10 12.13
C ASN A 66 -15.26 -8.82 13.64
N ILE A 67 -15.57 -7.61 14.07
CA ILE A 67 -15.55 -7.15 15.47
C ILE A 67 -16.66 -6.13 15.70
N GLU A 68 -17.32 -6.21 16.84
CA GLU A 68 -18.32 -5.23 17.26
C GLU A 68 -17.67 -3.96 17.82
N LYS A 69 -18.37 -2.79 17.72
CA LYS A 69 -17.85 -1.51 18.21
C LYS A 69 -17.32 -1.57 19.66
N PRO A 70 -18.07 -2.13 20.65
CA PRO A 70 -17.57 -2.19 22.04
C PRO A 70 -16.31 -3.02 22.21
N GLU A 71 -16.14 -4.08 21.40
CA GLU A 71 -14.94 -4.92 21.44
C GLU A 71 -13.73 -4.19 20.85
N PHE A 72 -13.92 -3.45 19.73
CA PHE A 72 -12.86 -2.62 19.18
C PHE A 72 -12.43 -1.51 20.16
N GLU A 73 -13.39 -0.84 20.81
CA GLU A 73 -13.11 0.16 21.84
C GLU A 73 -12.31 -0.43 23.01
N GLN A 74 -12.61 -1.68 23.42
CA GLN A 74 -11.83 -2.39 24.46
C GLN A 74 -10.40 -2.70 23.98
N MET A 75 -10.21 -3.07 22.70
CA MET A 75 -8.87 -3.24 22.13
C MET A 75 -8.06 -1.94 22.19
N VAL A 76 -8.70 -0.80 21.89
CA VAL A 76 -8.05 0.53 21.99
C VAL A 76 -7.63 0.82 23.43
N GLU A 77 -8.53 0.62 24.41
CA GLU A 77 -8.19 0.83 25.83
C GLU A 77 -7.05 -0.10 26.28
N LYS A 78 -7.05 -1.36 25.85
CA LYS A 78 -5.96 -2.29 26.15
C LYS A 78 -4.63 -1.87 25.54
N ALA A 79 -4.65 -1.37 24.30
CA ALA A 79 -3.47 -0.80 23.67
C ALA A 79 -2.92 0.41 24.41
N LYS A 80 -3.79 1.27 24.94
CA LYS A 80 -3.40 2.41 25.78
C LYS A 80 -2.75 1.96 27.11
N GLU A 81 -3.17 0.85 27.70
CA GLU A 81 -2.49 0.28 28.87
C GLU A 81 -1.03 -0.06 28.53
N TYR A 82 -0.75 -0.74 27.40
CA TYR A 82 0.62 -1.04 26.95
C TYR A 82 1.45 0.23 26.70
N ILE A 83 0.82 1.32 26.23
CA ILE A 83 1.50 2.60 26.05
C ILE A 83 1.86 3.21 27.42
N TYR A 84 0.94 3.20 28.39
CA TYR A 84 1.19 3.72 29.75
C TYR A 84 2.21 2.88 30.54
N GLU A 85 2.28 1.58 30.27
CA GLU A 85 3.31 0.69 30.84
C GLU A 85 4.69 0.89 30.21
N GLY A 86 4.75 1.61 29.07
CA GLY A 86 5.98 1.92 28.37
C GLY A 86 6.46 0.85 27.40
N ASP A 87 5.60 -0.11 27.03
CA ASP A 87 5.89 -1.18 26.09
C ASP A 87 6.04 -0.63 24.66
N ILE A 88 5.17 0.31 24.29
CA ILE A 88 5.09 0.93 22.97
C ILE A 88 4.77 2.42 23.06
N PHE A 89 5.05 3.15 21.98
CA PHE A 89 4.58 4.54 21.79
C PHE A 89 3.30 4.60 20.98
N GLN A 90 3.16 3.69 20.02
CA GLN A 90 2.02 3.60 19.11
C GLN A 90 1.83 2.16 18.65
N VAL A 91 0.57 1.77 18.43
CA VAL A 91 0.19 0.54 17.72
C VAL A 91 -0.97 0.82 16.77
N VAL A 92 -0.98 0.18 15.61
CA VAL A 92 -2.08 0.30 14.64
C VAL A 92 -2.99 -0.91 14.77
N LEU A 93 -4.20 -0.71 15.28
CA LEU A 93 -5.24 -1.74 15.38
C LEU A 93 -6.20 -1.64 14.21
N SER A 94 -6.66 -2.79 13.71
CA SER A 94 -7.51 -2.83 12.53
C SER A 94 -8.76 -3.69 12.73
N GLN A 95 -9.79 -3.40 11.92
CA GLN A 95 -10.94 -4.27 11.74
C GLN A 95 -11.14 -4.62 10.27
N ARG A 96 -11.79 -5.75 10.02
CA ARG A 96 -12.05 -6.26 8.68
C ARG A 96 -13.54 -6.32 8.40
N PHE A 97 -13.93 -5.69 7.32
CA PHE A 97 -15.29 -5.73 6.79
C PHE A 97 -15.40 -6.77 5.69
N GLU A 98 -16.55 -7.40 5.56
CA GLU A 98 -16.83 -8.35 4.50
C GLU A 98 -18.26 -8.22 3.97
N THR A 99 -18.42 -8.54 2.69
CA THR A 99 -19.74 -8.68 2.03
C THR A 99 -19.68 -9.78 0.97
N ASP A 100 -20.83 -10.35 0.63
CA ASP A 100 -20.94 -11.36 -0.41
C ASP A 100 -20.65 -10.75 -1.80
N PHE A 101 -20.03 -11.55 -2.65
CA PHE A 101 -19.60 -11.19 -3.98
C PHE A 101 -19.76 -12.34 -4.97
N SER A 102 -20.09 -12.03 -6.22
CA SER A 102 -19.93 -12.93 -7.35
C SER A 102 -19.73 -12.14 -8.66
N GLY A 103 -18.94 -12.69 -9.57
CA GLY A 103 -18.71 -12.12 -10.90
C GLY A 103 -17.27 -11.69 -11.15
N ASP A 104 -17.10 -10.79 -12.13
CA ASP A 104 -15.79 -10.32 -12.54
C ASP A 104 -15.15 -9.36 -11.52
N ARG A 105 -14.05 -9.81 -10.93
CA ARG A 105 -13.25 -9.03 -9.95
C ARG A 105 -12.68 -7.74 -10.56
N PHE A 106 -12.43 -7.71 -11.88
CA PHE A 106 -11.87 -6.54 -12.54
C PHE A 106 -12.83 -5.34 -12.55
N MET A 107 -14.14 -5.58 -12.44
CA MET A 107 -15.13 -4.51 -12.31
C MET A 107 -14.91 -3.68 -11.02
N LEU A 108 -14.49 -4.32 -9.92
CA LEU A 108 -14.13 -3.61 -8.68
C LEU A 108 -12.91 -2.70 -8.88
N TYR A 109 -11.92 -3.14 -9.65
CA TYR A 109 -10.76 -2.30 -9.99
C TYR A 109 -11.16 -1.09 -10.83
N ARG A 110 -12.03 -1.28 -11.83
CA ARG A 110 -12.54 -0.18 -12.66
C ARG A 110 -13.26 0.87 -11.83
N ALA A 111 -14.12 0.44 -10.91
CA ALA A 111 -14.82 1.32 -9.99
C ALA A 111 -13.85 2.03 -9.04
N LEU A 112 -12.94 1.30 -8.40
CA LEU A 112 -11.98 1.85 -7.45
C LEU A 112 -11.09 2.93 -8.10
N ARG A 113 -10.66 2.72 -9.33
CA ARG A 113 -9.89 3.70 -10.10
C ARG A 113 -10.65 5.01 -10.34
N MET A 114 -11.97 4.95 -10.44
CA MET A 114 -12.82 6.13 -10.63
C MET A 114 -13.06 6.88 -9.32
N VAL A 115 -13.27 6.15 -8.23
CA VAL A 115 -13.59 6.72 -6.90
C VAL A 115 -12.35 7.27 -6.20
N ASN A 116 -11.26 6.51 -6.19
CA ASN A 116 -10.08 6.83 -5.40
C ASN A 116 -8.78 6.58 -6.18
N PRO A 117 -8.44 7.41 -7.17
CA PRO A 117 -7.14 7.31 -7.84
C PRO A 117 -6.00 7.63 -6.87
N SER A 118 -5.03 6.73 -6.77
CA SER A 118 -3.85 6.84 -5.91
C SER A 118 -2.57 6.49 -6.68
N PRO A 119 -1.38 6.81 -6.18
CA PRO A 119 -0.12 6.53 -6.86
C PRO A 119 0.10 5.06 -7.21
N TYR A 120 -0.46 4.15 -6.41
CA TYR A 120 -0.33 2.70 -6.62
C TYR A 120 -1.71 2.09 -6.82
N LEU A 121 -2.14 2.04 -8.08
CA LEU A 121 -3.33 1.31 -8.50
C LEU A 121 -2.90 -0.06 -9.02
N PHE A 122 -3.50 -1.13 -8.49
CA PHE A 122 -3.17 -2.48 -8.91
C PHE A 122 -4.37 -3.42 -8.90
N PHE A 123 -4.34 -4.36 -9.83
CA PHE A 123 -5.20 -5.53 -9.90
C PHE A 123 -4.32 -6.76 -10.06
N LEU A 124 -4.34 -7.65 -9.08
CA LEU A 124 -3.58 -8.88 -9.08
C LEU A 124 -4.55 -10.05 -8.93
N ASP A 125 -4.60 -10.92 -9.92
CA ASP A 125 -5.42 -12.11 -9.90
C ASP A 125 -4.55 -13.35 -9.70
N PHE A 126 -4.90 -14.15 -8.67
CA PHE A 126 -4.17 -15.33 -8.22
C PHE A 126 -5.03 -16.60 -8.32
N ASP A 127 -5.92 -16.68 -9.29
CA ASP A 127 -6.91 -17.75 -9.49
C ASP A 127 -7.92 -17.85 -8.33
N ASP A 128 -7.49 -18.26 -7.14
CA ASP A 128 -8.36 -18.44 -5.96
C ASP A 128 -8.83 -17.11 -5.34
N PHE A 129 -8.07 -16.04 -5.51
CA PHE A 129 -8.39 -14.71 -4.99
C PHE A 129 -7.76 -13.61 -5.83
N GLY A 130 -8.28 -12.41 -5.71
CA GLY A 130 -7.71 -11.20 -6.32
C GLY A 130 -7.41 -10.13 -5.29
N LEU A 131 -6.45 -9.26 -5.58
CA LEU A 131 -6.19 -8.02 -4.86
C LEU A 131 -6.51 -6.83 -5.75
N VAL A 132 -7.43 -5.99 -5.28
CA VAL A 132 -7.86 -4.77 -5.94
C VAL A 132 -7.49 -3.60 -5.05
N GLY A 133 -6.46 -2.85 -5.42
CA GLY A 133 -5.90 -1.84 -4.53
C GLY A 133 -5.68 -0.48 -5.14
N SER A 134 -5.78 0.54 -4.28
CA SER A 134 -5.48 1.94 -4.55
C SER A 134 -4.68 2.53 -3.39
N SER A 135 -3.44 2.07 -3.24
CA SER A 135 -2.59 2.48 -2.12
C SER A 135 -1.99 3.87 -2.34
N PRO A 136 -2.08 4.77 -1.35
CA PRO A 136 -1.46 6.09 -1.44
C PRO A 136 -0.01 6.10 -0.95
N GLU A 137 0.48 5.03 -0.31
CA GLU A 137 1.68 5.09 0.52
C GLU A 137 2.76 4.12 0.06
N VAL A 138 3.95 4.68 -0.18
CA VAL A 138 5.19 3.91 -0.43
C VAL A 138 5.54 3.11 0.80
N LEU A 139 5.86 1.80 0.64
CA LEU A 139 6.49 1.04 1.70
C LEU A 139 7.99 1.31 1.73
N VAL A 140 8.68 0.99 0.65
CA VAL A 140 10.08 1.33 0.42
C VAL A 140 10.38 1.30 -1.08
N ARG A 141 11.17 2.25 -1.53
CA ARG A 141 11.68 2.31 -2.90
C ARG A 141 13.19 2.18 -2.90
N VAL A 142 13.75 1.50 -3.88
CA VAL A 142 15.19 1.48 -4.14
C VAL A 142 15.41 1.86 -5.60
N GLN A 143 16.22 2.90 -5.81
CA GLN A 143 16.59 3.36 -7.13
C GLN A 143 18.08 3.70 -7.15
N ASP A 144 18.81 3.11 -8.08
CA ASP A 144 20.26 3.32 -8.25
C ASP A 144 21.02 3.19 -6.91
N GLU A 145 20.80 2.06 -6.21
CA GLU A 145 21.36 1.74 -4.89
C GLU A 145 20.95 2.69 -3.74
N THR A 146 20.02 3.60 -3.97
CA THR A 146 19.48 4.50 -2.96
C THR A 146 18.13 4.00 -2.47
N ALA A 147 18.04 3.65 -1.20
CA ALA A 147 16.78 3.31 -0.54
C ALA A 147 16.06 4.59 -0.06
N GLN A 148 14.74 4.62 -0.22
CA GLN A 148 13.88 5.77 0.09
C GLN A 148 12.64 5.32 0.83
N LEU A 149 12.29 6.07 1.88
CA LEU A 149 11.00 6.04 2.56
C LEU A 149 10.36 7.42 2.50
N LEU A 150 9.04 7.44 2.43
CA LEU A 150 8.24 8.68 2.42
C LEU A 150 7.27 8.64 3.62
N PRO A 151 7.73 8.93 4.85
CA PRO A 151 6.83 9.06 6.00
C PRO A 151 5.78 10.14 5.73
N ILE A 152 4.52 9.75 5.89
CA ILE A 152 3.35 10.62 5.73
C ILE A 152 2.57 10.58 7.03
N ALA A 153 2.33 11.74 7.63
CA ALA A 153 1.48 11.89 8.80
C ALA A 153 0.73 13.22 8.75
N GLY A 154 -0.26 13.33 9.60
CA GLY A 154 -1.10 14.52 9.65
C GLY A 154 -1.97 14.68 8.42
N THR A 155 -3.22 15.03 8.63
CA THR A 155 -4.19 15.19 7.55
C THR A 155 -5.07 16.40 7.81
N ARG A 156 -5.26 17.24 6.79
CA ARG A 156 -6.33 18.24 6.75
C ARG A 156 -7.06 18.13 5.42
N PRO A 157 -8.36 18.42 5.38
CA PRO A 157 -9.09 18.52 4.13
C PRO A 157 -8.57 19.69 3.31
N ARG A 158 -8.87 19.70 2.00
CA ARG A 158 -8.64 20.86 1.15
C ARG A 158 -9.62 21.98 1.47
N GLY A 159 -9.15 23.21 1.48
CA GLY A 159 -9.99 24.39 1.61
C GLY A 159 -10.91 24.58 0.40
N LYS A 160 -12.09 25.16 0.62
CA LYS A 160 -13.03 25.52 -0.45
C LYS A 160 -12.57 26.75 -1.23
N THR A 161 -11.71 27.57 -0.62
CA THR A 161 -11.07 28.73 -1.23
C THR A 161 -9.55 28.65 -1.03
N PRO A 162 -8.74 29.34 -1.84
CA PRO A 162 -7.29 29.40 -1.63
C PRO A 162 -6.89 29.90 -0.23
N GLU A 163 -7.66 30.83 0.35
CA GLU A 163 -7.40 31.39 1.67
C GLU A 163 -7.65 30.34 2.75
N GLU A 164 -8.79 29.64 2.69
CA GLU A 164 -9.11 28.53 3.61
C GLU A 164 -8.07 27.40 3.50
N ASP A 165 -7.60 27.09 2.28
CA ASP A 165 -6.57 26.07 2.05
C ASP A 165 -5.24 26.43 2.73
N LEU A 166 -4.87 27.72 2.74
CA LEU A 166 -3.70 28.24 3.45
C LEU A 166 -3.88 28.22 4.98
N GLU A 167 -5.08 28.54 5.49
CA GLU A 167 -5.38 28.46 6.93
C GLU A 167 -5.28 27.04 7.44
N LEU A 168 -5.82 26.05 6.70
CA LEU A 168 -5.74 24.63 7.03
C LEU A 168 -4.31 24.10 6.96
N GLU A 169 -3.50 24.58 6.01
CA GLU A 169 -2.07 24.26 5.95
C GLU A 169 -1.31 24.81 7.16
N GLU A 170 -1.59 26.05 7.57
CA GLU A 170 -0.96 26.68 8.73
C GLU A 170 -1.38 25.97 10.04
N ASP A 171 -2.65 25.58 10.15
CA ASP A 171 -3.13 24.77 11.25
C ASP A 171 -2.40 23.42 11.33
N LEU A 172 -2.28 22.71 10.21
CA LEU A 172 -1.55 21.44 10.14
C LEU A 172 -0.07 21.58 10.53
N LYS A 173 0.60 22.63 10.05
CA LYS A 173 2.01 22.90 10.34
C LYS A 173 2.28 23.26 11.80
N ASN A 174 1.30 23.77 12.50
CA ASN A 174 1.42 24.22 13.89
C ASN A 174 0.78 23.25 14.89
N ASP A 175 0.21 22.13 14.44
CA ASP A 175 -0.37 21.11 15.31
C ASP A 175 0.74 20.28 15.96
N PRO A 176 0.96 20.42 17.28
CA PRO A 176 2.07 19.75 17.95
C PRO A 176 1.90 18.22 17.99
N LYS A 177 0.68 17.71 17.94
CA LYS A 177 0.39 16.27 17.92
C LYS A 177 0.78 15.67 16.58
N GLU A 178 0.34 16.29 15.49
CA GLU A 178 0.63 15.83 14.12
C GLU A 178 2.14 15.89 13.83
N ILE A 179 2.82 16.96 14.31
CA ILE A 179 4.28 17.08 14.20
C ILE A 179 4.99 15.98 14.99
N ALA A 180 4.56 15.70 16.23
CA ALA A 180 5.19 14.67 17.05
C ALA A 180 5.03 13.27 16.45
N GLU A 181 3.86 12.95 15.93
CA GLU A 181 3.61 11.71 15.20
C GLU A 181 4.49 11.62 13.96
N HIS A 182 4.55 12.69 13.16
CA HIS A 182 5.39 12.73 11.97
C HIS A 182 6.88 12.51 12.28
N VAL A 183 7.41 13.18 13.30
CA VAL A 183 8.81 13.00 13.75
C VAL A 183 9.06 11.55 14.16
N MET A 184 8.12 10.93 14.89
CA MET A 184 8.22 9.52 15.28
C MET A 184 8.30 8.60 14.06
N LEU A 185 7.47 8.83 13.03
CA LEU A 185 7.50 8.03 11.80
C LEU A 185 8.79 8.25 11.00
N VAL A 186 9.30 9.48 10.95
CA VAL A 186 10.61 9.78 10.33
C VAL A 186 11.73 9.03 11.05
N ASP A 187 11.75 9.03 12.38
CA ASP A 187 12.78 8.33 13.16
C ASP A 187 12.67 6.81 13.03
N LEU A 188 11.45 6.28 12.96
CA LEU A 188 11.21 4.86 12.66
C LEU A 188 11.76 4.49 11.28
N GLY A 189 11.47 5.30 10.26
CA GLY A 189 11.98 5.10 8.90
C GLY A 189 13.52 5.19 8.83
N ARG A 190 14.12 6.13 9.55
CA ARG A 190 15.59 6.23 9.68
C ARG A 190 16.19 4.98 10.33
N ASN A 191 15.55 4.46 11.38
CA ASN A 191 15.98 3.24 12.04
C ASN A 191 15.91 2.04 11.10
N ASP A 192 14.84 1.89 10.32
CA ASP A 192 14.66 0.80 9.37
C ASP A 192 15.73 0.84 8.27
N LEU A 193 15.94 2.01 7.63
CA LEU A 193 16.97 2.18 6.61
C LEU A 193 18.40 2.01 7.15
N SER A 194 18.65 2.40 8.40
CA SER A 194 20.00 2.29 9.00
C SER A 194 20.50 0.85 9.12
N ARG A 195 19.60 -0.14 9.03
CA ARG A 195 19.95 -1.57 9.07
C ARG A 195 20.46 -2.11 7.74
N VAL A 196 20.23 -1.40 6.64
CA VAL A 196 20.58 -1.85 5.29
C VAL A 196 21.44 -0.85 4.53
N CYS A 197 21.52 0.38 4.99
CA CYS A 197 22.29 1.43 4.34
C CYS A 197 23.68 1.60 4.94
N LYS A 198 24.56 2.24 4.18
CA LYS A 198 25.91 2.62 4.64
C LYS A 198 25.81 3.55 5.85
N PRO A 199 26.70 3.42 6.84
CA PRO A 199 26.72 4.30 8.00
C PRO A 199 26.76 5.79 7.59
N ALA A 200 26.00 6.63 8.29
CA ALA A 200 25.90 8.07 8.09
C ALA A 200 25.30 8.55 6.75
N THR A 201 24.79 7.65 5.89
CA THR A 201 24.12 8.03 4.64
C THR A 201 22.61 8.26 4.83
N VAL A 202 22.00 7.64 5.86
CA VAL A 202 20.57 7.78 6.14
C VAL A 202 20.27 9.16 6.70
N LYS A 203 19.53 9.94 5.93
CA LYS A 203 19.15 11.30 6.31
C LYS A 203 17.84 11.71 5.63
N PRO A 204 17.05 12.59 6.25
CA PRO A 204 15.98 13.26 5.56
C PRO A 204 16.57 14.23 4.53
N VAL A 205 16.05 14.22 3.32
CA VAL A 205 16.41 15.13 2.21
C VAL A 205 15.33 16.18 1.98
N ARG A 206 14.12 15.93 2.44
CA ARG A 206 13.01 16.87 2.60
C ARG A 206 12.36 16.59 3.95
N GLU A 207 12.06 17.61 4.73
CA GLU A 207 11.47 17.46 6.05
C GLU A 207 10.19 18.29 6.15
N GLN A 208 9.12 17.68 6.65
CA GLN A 208 7.86 18.33 7.03
C GLN A 208 7.27 19.23 5.95
N VAL A 209 7.29 18.78 4.69
CA VAL A 209 6.73 19.52 3.57
C VAL A 209 5.25 19.21 3.45
N ILE A 210 4.41 20.21 3.24
CA ILE A 210 3.00 19.97 2.96
C ILE A 210 2.84 19.58 1.49
N GLU A 211 2.32 18.38 1.29
CA GLU A 211 1.88 17.91 -0.04
C GLU A 211 0.36 17.96 -0.12
N ARG A 212 -0.12 18.61 -1.20
CA ARG A 212 -1.55 18.77 -1.48
C ARG A 212 -2.01 17.75 -2.50
N TYR A 213 -3.02 16.99 -2.12
CA TYR A 213 -3.70 16.04 -2.98
C TYR A 213 -5.08 16.59 -3.37
N SER A 214 -5.87 15.83 -4.11
CA SER A 214 -7.20 16.27 -4.59
C SER A 214 -8.17 16.65 -3.46
N HIS A 215 -8.17 15.90 -2.35
CA HIS A 215 -9.15 16.05 -1.26
C HIS A 215 -8.53 16.37 0.09
N VAL A 216 -7.24 16.12 0.25
CA VAL A 216 -6.52 16.27 1.51
C VAL A 216 -5.14 16.86 1.30
N MET A 217 -4.52 17.34 2.39
CA MET A 217 -3.10 17.67 2.46
C MET A 217 -2.45 16.92 3.62
N HIS A 218 -1.17 16.59 3.48
CA HIS A 218 -0.40 15.85 4.46
C HIS A 218 0.95 16.48 4.74
N ILE A 219 1.53 16.20 5.90
CA ILE A 219 2.94 16.43 6.19
C ILE A 219 3.73 15.24 5.63
N VAL A 220 4.69 15.49 4.76
CA VAL A 220 5.53 14.48 4.11
C VAL A 220 7.00 14.78 4.36
N SER A 221 7.77 13.76 4.67
CA SER A 221 9.23 13.80 4.66
C SER A 221 9.79 12.77 3.68
N ASP A 222 10.99 13.01 3.17
CA ASP A 222 11.71 12.10 2.28
C ASP A 222 13.01 11.67 2.97
N VAL A 223 13.09 10.40 3.36
CA VAL A 223 14.28 9.82 4.03
C VAL A 223 14.98 8.92 3.05
N LYS A 224 16.27 9.18 2.81
CA LYS A 224 17.10 8.39 1.88
C LYS A 224 18.37 7.88 2.55
N GLY A 225 18.88 6.74 2.02
CA GLY A 225 20.16 6.19 2.40
C GLY A 225 20.76 5.33 1.27
N GLU A 226 22.07 5.32 1.14
CA GLU A 226 22.77 4.45 0.20
C GLU A 226 22.80 3.01 0.74
N LEU A 227 22.39 2.02 -0.06
CA LEU A 227 22.52 0.61 0.32
C LEU A 227 23.98 0.24 0.62
N ALA A 228 24.20 -0.56 1.64
CA ALA A 228 25.52 -1.12 1.91
C ALA A 228 25.94 -2.08 0.79
N ASP A 229 27.25 -2.21 0.54
CA ASP A 229 27.80 -2.91 -0.63
C ASP A 229 27.35 -4.37 -0.78
N ASN A 230 26.91 -5.02 0.30
CA ASN A 230 26.43 -6.40 0.31
C ASN A 230 24.89 -6.50 0.49
N LYS A 231 24.17 -5.42 0.27
CA LYS A 231 22.71 -5.33 0.43
C LYS A 231 22.04 -5.07 -0.89
N THR A 232 20.84 -5.59 -1.01
CA THR A 232 19.99 -5.50 -2.19
C THR A 232 18.65 -4.83 -1.87
N ALA A 233 17.85 -4.55 -2.89
CA ALA A 233 16.49 -4.07 -2.71
C ALA A 233 15.62 -5.05 -1.89
N VAL A 234 15.86 -6.36 -2.00
CA VAL A 234 15.19 -7.38 -1.18
C VAL A 234 15.52 -7.23 0.31
N ASP A 235 16.79 -6.91 0.62
CA ASP A 235 17.19 -6.64 2.01
C ASP A 235 16.51 -5.36 2.53
N ALA A 236 16.41 -4.32 1.71
CA ALA A 236 15.68 -3.10 2.07
C ALA A 236 14.22 -3.42 2.41
N LEU A 237 13.52 -4.19 1.56
CA LEU A 237 12.15 -4.61 1.84
C LEU A 237 12.05 -5.39 3.17
N LYS A 238 12.92 -6.37 3.40
CA LYS A 238 12.92 -7.18 4.63
C LYS A 238 13.07 -6.36 5.92
N HIS A 239 13.85 -5.28 5.88
CA HIS A 239 14.11 -4.47 7.06
C HIS A 239 13.06 -3.36 7.28
N CYS A 240 12.45 -2.86 6.19
CA CYS A 240 11.38 -1.87 6.27
C CYS A 240 10.00 -2.51 6.54
N PHE A 241 9.83 -3.79 6.22
CA PHE A 241 8.57 -4.51 6.40
C PHE A 241 8.37 -5.02 7.84
N PRO A 242 7.11 -5.00 8.35
CA PRO A 242 6.01 -4.18 7.84
C PRO A 242 6.24 -2.68 8.07
N ALA A 243 5.52 -1.84 7.31
CA ALA A 243 5.61 -0.40 7.51
C ALA A 243 5.17 0.02 8.92
N GLY A 244 5.81 1.06 9.47
CA GLY A 244 5.48 1.57 10.80
C GLY A 244 4.08 2.14 10.91
N THR A 245 3.61 2.76 9.84
CA THR A 245 2.26 3.35 9.71
C THR A 245 1.11 2.35 9.75
N VAL A 246 1.41 1.05 9.67
CA VAL A 246 0.42 -0.04 9.80
C VAL A 246 0.79 -1.05 10.88
N SER A 247 1.88 -0.84 11.60
CA SER A 247 2.31 -1.70 12.73
C SER A 247 2.41 -0.90 14.04
N GLY A 248 3.43 -0.09 14.20
CA GLY A 248 3.64 0.76 15.36
C GLY A 248 5.11 0.86 15.78
N ALA A 249 5.36 1.44 16.94
CA ALA A 249 6.69 1.72 17.46
C ALA A 249 6.76 1.43 18.99
N PRO A 250 7.77 0.64 19.45
CA PRO A 250 8.72 -0.17 18.70
C PRO A 250 8.06 -1.30 17.91
N LYS A 251 8.51 -1.52 16.67
CA LYS A 251 7.85 -2.38 15.67
C LYS A 251 7.55 -3.80 16.15
N ILE A 252 8.51 -4.50 16.74
CA ILE A 252 8.35 -5.91 17.13
C ILE A 252 7.28 -6.02 18.23
N ARG A 253 7.35 -5.18 19.26
CA ARG A 253 6.37 -5.22 20.35
C ARG A 253 4.96 -4.82 19.87
N ALA A 254 4.87 -3.84 19.00
CA ALA A 254 3.60 -3.48 18.37
C ALA A 254 2.98 -4.65 17.60
N MET A 255 3.79 -5.42 16.86
CA MET A 255 3.32 -6.61 16.14
C MET A 255 2.84 -7.73 17.08
N GLU A 256 3.51 -7.94 18.22
CA GLU A 256 3.06 -8.89 19.25
C GLU A 256 1.69 -8.50 19.82
N ILE A 257 1.51 -7.21 20.12
CA ILE A 257 0.23 -6.66 20.61
C ILE A 257 -0.87 -6.78 19.56
N ILE A 258 -0.57 -6.53 18.29
CA ILE A 258 -1.52 -6.74 17.19
C ILE A 258 -1.96 -8.20 17.11
N ASP A 259 -1.04 -9.16 17.21
CA ASP A 259 -1.36 -10.59 17.17
C ASP A 259 -2.17 -11.06 18.40
N GLU A 260 -2.00 -10.39 19.53
CA GLU A 260 -2.77 -10.63 20.75
C GLU A 260 -4.19 -10.06 20.68
N LEU A 261 -4.35 -8.83 20.15
CA LEU A 261 -5.62 -8.11 20.26
C LEU A 261 -6.54 -8.29 19.05
N GLU A 262 -6.01 -8.44 17.83
CA GLU A 262 -6.85 -8.60 16.65
C GLU A 262 -7.45 -10.01 16.57
N PRO A 263 -8.78 -10.16 16.39
CA PRO A 263 -9.44 -11.46 16.42
C PRO A 263 -9.12 -12.33 15.20
N THR A 264 -8.59 -11.73 14.11
CA THR A 264 -8.30 -12.44 12.86
C THR A 264 -6.95 -12.03 12.27
N LYS A 265 -6.26 -12.98 11.64
CA LYS A 265 -5.03 -12.70 10.89
C LYS A 265 -5.27 -11.71 9.77
N ARG A 266 -4.34 -10.77 9.56
CA ARG A 266 -4.45 -9.68 8.60
C ARG A 266 -4.46 -10.13 7.13
N GLY A 267 -3.89 -11.29 6.82
CA GLY A 267 -3.72 -11.72 5.43
C GLY A 267 -2.87 -10.71 4.64
N PRO A 268 -3.34 -10.23 3.48
CA PRO A 268 -2.58 -9.27 2.68
C PRO A 268 -2.56 -7.85 3.26
N TYR A 269 -3.48 -7.47 4.15
CA TYR A 269 -3.51 -6.14 4.77
C TYR A 269 -2.20 -5.83 5.50
N ALA A 270 -1.70 -4.61 5.36
CA ALA A 270 -0.39 -4.18 5.84
C ALA A 270 0.82 -4.89 5.19
N GLY A 271 0.57 -5.65 4.13
CA GLY A 271 1.58 -6.29 3.28
C GLY A 271 2.27 -5.33 2.34
N ALA A 272 2.91 -5.88 1.32
CA ALA A 272 3.61 -5.15 0.26
C ALA A 272 3.17 -5.61 -1.13
N VAL A 273 2.93 -4.66 -2.02
CA VAL A 273 2.76 -4.88 -3.46
C VAL A 273 3.73 -3.97 -4.20
N GLY A 274 4.35 -4.49 -5.25
CA GLY A 274 5.27 -3.72 -6.06
C GLY A 274 6.03 -4.58 -7.04
N TYR A 275 7.14 -4.07 -7.55
CA TYR A 275 7.98 -4.77 -8.51
C TYR A 275 9.46 -4.57 -8.22
N PHE A 276 10.24 -5.53 -8.69
CA PHE A 276 11.68 -5.46 -8.81
C PHE A 276 12.02 -5.43 -10.29
N ASP A 277 12.86 -4.50 -10.70
CA ASP A 277 13.34 -4.46 -12.08
C ASP A 277 14.66 -5.24 -12.25
N PHE A 278 15.07 -5.42 -13.50
CA PHE A 278 16.29 -6.15 -13.84
C PHE A 278 17.57 -5.39 -13.58
N SER A 279 17.48 -4.10 -13.26
CA SER A 279 18.61 -3.26 -12.86
C SER A 279 18.86 -3.30 -11.35
N GLY A 280 18.01 -4.03 -10.59
CA GLY A 280 18.10 -4.14 -9.14
C GLY A 280 17.31 -3.07 -8.39
N ASN A 281 16.53 -2.24 -9.09
CA ASN A 281 15.62 -1.28 -8.47
C ASN A 281 14.35 -1.97 -7.96
N MET A 282 13.65 -1.30 -7.09
CA MET A 282 12.39 -1.76 -6.51
C MET A 282 11.49 -0.57 -6.22
N ASP A 283 10.20 -0.74 -6.47
CA ASP A 283 9.17 0.19 -6.00
C ASP A 283 8.02 -0.60 -5.37
N THR A 284 7.72 -0.34 -4.10
CA THR A 284 6.70 -1.06 -3.34
C THR A 284 5.81 -0.11 -2.56
N CYS A 285 4.52 -0.44 -2.49
CA CYS A 285 3.54 0.23 -1.66
C CYS A 285 3.07 -0.66 -0.51
N ILE A 286 2.47 -0.05 0.50
CA ILE A 286 1.79 -0.75 1.58
C ILE A 286 0.43 -1.25 1.07
N VAL A 287 0.05 -2.47 1.43
CA VAL A 287 -1.29 -2.99 1.11
C VAL A 287 -2.31 -2.41 2.09
N ILE A 288 -2.76 -1.22 1.76
CA ILE A 288 -3.87 -0.48 2.38
C ILE A 288 -4.79 0.01 1.28
N ARG A 289 -6.01 0.41 1.61
CA ARG A 289 -7.01 0.79 0.61
C ARG A 289 -7.16 -0.31 -0.47
N THR A 290 -7.21 -1.57 -0.01
CA THR A 290 -7.17 -2.75 -0.88
C THR A 290 -8.28 -3.70 -0.47
N MET A 291 -8.97 -4.23 -1.47
CA MET A 291 -9.94 -5.31 -1.34
C MET A 291 -9.24 -6.64 -1.60
N LEU A 292 -9.43 -7.62 -0.72
CA LEU A 292 -9.18 -9.03 -1.00
C LEU A 292 -10.49 -9.63 -1.53
N VAL A 293 -10.48 -10.14 -2.74
CA VAL A 293 -11.67 -10.64 -3.44
C VAL A 293 -11.51 -12.13 -3.70
N THR A 294 -12.41 -12.93 -3.13
CA THR A 294 -12.53 -14.37 -3.41
C THR A 294 -13.71 -14.60 -4.36
N ASP A 295 -14.01 -15.85 -4.72
CA ASP A 295 -15.15 -16.16 -5.56
C ASP A 295 -16.50 -15.83 -4.93
N SER A 296 -16.56 -15.70 -3.61
CA SER A 296 -17.80 -15.53 -2.86
C SER A 296 -17.86 -14.30 -1.98
N LYS A 297 -16.73 -13.63 -1.73
CA LYS A 297 -16.66 -12.50 -0.78
C LYS A 297 -15.65 -11.44 -1.17
N VAL A 298 -15.93 -10.21 -0.77
CA VAL A 298 -14.97 -9.10 -0.71
C VAL A 298 -14.65 -8.81 0.74
N TYR A 299 -13.36 -8.67 1.04
CA TYR A 299 -12.85 -8.24 2.35
C TYR A 299 -12.16 -6.90 2.22
N ILE A 300 -12.47 -5.99 3.14
CA ILE A 300 -11.87 -4.66 3.27
C ILE A 300 -11.30 -4.55 4.68
N GLN A 301 -10.04 -4.20 4.84
CA GLN A 301 -9.43 -4.00 6.16
C GLN A 301 -8.88 -2.60 6.29
N ALA A 302 -9.14 -1.98 7.45
CA ALA A 302 -8.68 -0.64 7.77
C ALA A 302 -8.31 -0.55 9.26
N GLY A 303 -7.32 0.28 9.58
CA GLY A 303 -6.83 0.44 10.94
C GLY A 303 -6.60 1.90 11.32
N ALA A 304 -6.54 2.13 12.63
CA ALA A 304 -6.25 3.40 13.26
C ALA A 304 -5.01 3.31 14.15
N GLY A 305 -4.24 4.37 14.21
CA GLY A 305 -3.03 4.48 15.01
C GLY A 305 -3.35 4.89 16.46
N ILE A 306 -3.17 3.97 17.39
CA ILE A 306 -3.49 4.19 18.80
C ILE A 306 -2.29 4.78 19.51
N VAL A 307 -2.48 5.93 20.17
CA VAL A 307 -1.53 6.63 21.02
C VAL A 307 -2.15 6.91 22.40
N ALA A 308 -1.39 7.43 23.33
CA ALA A 308 -1.85 7.66 24.73
C ALA A 308 -3.15 8.48 24.80
N ASP A 309 -3.30 9.48 23.95
CA ASP A 309 -4.45 10.40 23.94
C ASP A 309 -5.58 9.93 22.99
N SER A 310 -5.50 8.73 22.41
CA SER A 310 -6.52 8.18 21.53
C SER A 310 -7.85 8.03 22.25
N ASP A 311 -8.93 8.42 21.56
CA ASP A 311 -10.31 8.24 21.98
C ASP A 311 -10.89 7.00 21.28
N PRO A 312 -11.32 5.95 22.02
CA PRO A 312 -11.74 4.69 21.42
C PRO A 312 -12.85 4.82 20.36
N GLU A 313 -13.83 5.70 20.60
CA GLU A 313 -14.91 5.91 19.64
C GLU A 313 -14.42 6.58 18.36
N LYS A 314 -13.51 7.56 18.48
CA LYS A 314 -12.94 8.23 17.30
C LYS A 314 -12.09 7.28 16.47
N GLU A 315 -11.29 6.45 17.12
CA GLU A 315 -10.45 5.48 16.43
C GLU A 315 -11.30 4.41 15.69
N TYR A 316 -12.41 3.98 16.29
CA TYR A 316 -13.38 3.12 15.62
C TYR A 316 -13.96 3.79 14.37
N VAL A 317 -14.41 5.05 14.48
CA VAL A 317 -14.94 5.82 13.35
C VAL A 317 -13.86 6.02 12.27
N GLU A 318 -12.62 6.31 12.65
CA GLU A 318 -11.50 6.45 11.71
C GLU A 318 -11.30 5.22 10.84
N THR A 319 -11.43 4.01 11.41
CA THR A 319 -11.33 2.79 10.60
C THR A 319 -12.45 2.66 9.58
N GLN A 320 -13.68 3.10 9.92
CA GLN A 320 -14.82 3.13 9.00
C GLN A 320 -14.61 4.17 7.88
N ASP A 321 -14.16 5.37 8.22
CA ASP A 321 -13.87 6.43 7.25
C ASP A 321 -12.76 6.00 6.27
N LYS A 322 -11.73 5.31 6.78
CA LYS A 322 -10.65 4.76 5.96
C LYS A 322 -11.13 3.65 5.01
N ALA A 323 -12.17 2.91 5.35
CA ALA A 323 -12.81 1.94 4.46
C ALA A 323 -13.78 2.60 3.45
N GLY A 324 -14.25 3.81 3.73
CA GLY A 324 -15.35 4.48 3.01
C GLY A 324 -15.18 4.53 1.50
N ALA A 325 -13.99 4.90 0.99
CA ALA A 325 -13.74 4.94 -0.45
C ALA A 325 -13.82 3.56 -1.13
N LEU A 326 -13.45 2.50 -0.41
CA LEU A 326 -13.59 1.13 -0.92
C LEU A 326 -15.06 0.70 -0.95
N VAL A 327 -15.82 1.06 0.08
CA VAL A 327 -17.27 0.80 0.14
C VAL A 327 -18.01 1.56 -0.96
N GLU A 328 -17.65 2.81 -1.21
CA GLU A 328 -18.17 3.59 -2.33
C GLU A 328 -17.87 2.93 -3.68
N ALA A 329 -16.65 2.41 -3.84
CA ALA A 329 -16.27 1.69 -5.06
C ALA A 329 -17.12 0.43 -5.31
N LEU A 330 -17.59 -0.27 -4.26
CA LEU A 330 -18.52 -1.39 -4.41
C LEU A 330 -19.85 -0.93 -5.03
N SER A 331 -20.38 0.23 -4.56
CA SER A 331 -21.62 0.81 -5.08
C SER A 331 -21.48 1.29 -6.52
N VAL A 332 -20.32 1.91 -6.85
CA VAL A 332 -20.03 2.35 -8.22
C VAL A 332 -19.88 1.15 -9.16
N ALA A 333 -19.29 0.05 -8.71
CA ALA A 333 -19.13 -1.16 -9.51
C ALA A 333 -20.49 -1.70 -10.01
N LEU A 334 -21.53 -1.66 -9.19
CA LEU A 334 -22.89 -2.02 -9.59
C LEU A 334 -23.41 -1.10 -10.71
N SER A 335 -23.12 0.19 -10.64
CA SER A 335 -23.65 1.18 -11.59
C SER A 335 -22.96 1.13 -12.97
N ILE A 336 -21.77 0.58 -13.08
CA ILE A 336 -21.05 0.46 -14.36
C ILE A 336 -21.26 -0.89 -15.05
N THR A 337 -21.96 -1.83 -14.39
CA THR A 337 -22.35 -3.12 -14.98
C THR A 337 -23.72 -3.09 -15.65
N ASP A 338 -24.54 -2.09 -15.35
CA ASP A 338 -25.84 -1.81 -16.01
C ASP A 338 -25.62 -1.00 -17.33
#